data_8e12a22e6468d92295750f942b737ab0
#
_entry.id   8e12a22e6468d92295750f942b737ab0
#
_cell.length_a   1.000
_cell.length_b   1.000
_cell.length_c   1.000
_cell.angle_alpha   90.00
_cell.angle_beta   90.00
_cell.angle_gamma   90.00
#
_symmetry.space_group_name_H-M   'P 1'
#
loop_
_entity.id
_entity.type
_entity.pdbx_description
1 polymer ?
#
loop_
_entity_poly.entity_id
_entity_poly.type
_entity_poly.pdbx_seq_one_letter_code
_entity_poly.pdbx_strand_id
1 'polypeptide(L)'
;MLFDPVRSELPSGILYLPNFITEELENALTQNLDSGNWSSDLKRRVQHFGYRYDYKARRIAPESYLGPLPVWLHPVAHALSKSGYTSKTPDQVIANEYLPGQGISAHIDCEPCFGPVVASLSLLSNCEMVFRNVDSRAAAGIILEPRSLVILSGESRYQWTHEIPARKSDVINEQRHLRDRRISLTFREVLFRE
;
A
#
# COMPACT_ATOMS: atom_id res chain seq x y z
N MET A 1 -30.67 -12.80 0.63
CA MET A 1 -29.71 -13.36 -0.34
C MET A 1 -28.58 -12.34 -0.48
N LEU A 2 -27.43 -12.62 0.12
CA LEU A 2 -26.21 -11.84 -0.09
C LEU A 2 -25.67 -12.28 -1.43
N PHE A 3 -25.75 -11.41 -2.44
CA PHE A 3 -25.09 -11.64 -3.72
C PHE A 3 -23.57 -11.56 -3.48
N ASP A 4 -22.86 -12.70 -3.52
CA ASP A 4 -21.43 -12.70 -3.67
C ASP A 4 -21.11 -11.96 -4.98
N PRO A 5 -20.29 -10.89 -4.94
CA PRO A 5 -19.87 -10.24 -6.16
C PRO A 5 -19.10 -11.26 -7.00
N VAL A 6 -19.48 -11.43 -8.25
CA VAL A 6 -18.71 -12.22 -9.22
C VAL A 6 -17.28 -11.68 -9.17
N ARG A 7 -16.31 -12.49 -8.74
CA ARG A 7 -14.89 -12.11 -8.76
C ARG A 7 -14.51 -11.89 -10.22
N SER A 8 -14.36 -10.64 -10.60
CA SER A 8 -13.88 -10.25 -11.92
C SER A 8 -12.35 -10.40 -12.00
N GLU A 9 -11.83 -10.37 -13.21
CA GLU A 9 -10.39 -10.19 -13.43
C GLU A 9 -9.89 -8.95 -12.71
N LEU A 10 -8.59 -8.94 -12.35
CA LEU A 10 -7.98 -7.78 -11.71
C LEU A 10 -8.12 -6.54 -12.61
N PRO A 11 -8.33 -5.35 -12.03
CA PRO A 11 -8.39 -4.12 -12.80
C PRO A 11 -7.17 -3.90 -13.68
N SER A 12 -7.37 -3.33 -14.86
CA SER A 12 -6.29 -2.88 -15.72
C SER A 12 -5.36 -1.90 -14.98
N GLY A 13 -4.05 -2.06 -15.18
CA GLY A 13 -3.04 -1.26 -14.52
C GLY A 13 -2.56 -1.80 -13.16
N ILE A 14 -3.04 -2.96 -12.72
CA ILE A 14 -2.44 -3.69 -11.61
C ILE A 14 -1.28 -4.53 -12.12
N LEU A 15 -0.13 -4.37 -11.46
CA LEU A 15 1.01 -5.28 -11.59
C LEU A 15 1.32 -5.87 -10.20
N TYR A 16 1.36 -7.20 -10.11
CA TYR A 16 1.71 -7.91 -8.89
C TYR A 16 3.01 -8.69 -9.08
N LEU A 17 3.97 -8.45 -8.18
CA LEU A 17 5.29 -9.04 -8.21
C LEU A 17 5.52 -9.79 -6.90
N PRO A 18 5.38 -11.13 -6.88
CA PRO A 18 5.73 -11.93 -5.70
C PRO A 18 7.25 -11.92 -5.49
N ASN A 19 7.68 -12.04 -4.24
CA ASN A 19 9.10 -12.09 -3.86
C ASN A 19 9.93 -10.94 -4.47
N PHE A 20 9.37 -9.72 -4.48
CA PHE A 20 10.05 -8.53 -5.03
C PHE A 20 11.32 -8.17 -4.25
N ILE A 21 11.35 -8.47 -2.96
CA ILE A 21 12.53 -8.30 -2.10
C ILE A 21 12.92 -9.63 -1.46
N THR A 22 14.17 -9.71 -1.00
CA THR A 22 14.67 -10.86 -0.24
C THR A 22 14.20 -10.83 1.21
N GLU A 23 14.34 -11.96 1.92
CA GLU A 23 14.02 -12.06 3.34
C GLU A 23 14.96 -11.18 4.20
N GLU A 24 16.26 -11.10 3.82
CA GLU A 24 17.22 -10.25 4.52
C GLU A 24 16.81 -8.78 4.44
N LEU A 25 16.33 -8.32 3.28
CA LEU A 25 15.85 -6.95 3.12
C LEU A 25 14.54 -6.74 3.90
N GLU A 26 13.61 -7.69 3.89
CA GLU A 26 12.40 -7.64 4.72
C GLU A 26 12.75 -7.48 6.20
N ASN A 27 13.68 -8.27 6.72
CA ASN A 27 14.13 -8.22 8.10
C ASN A 27 14.77 -6.86 8.43
N ALA A 28 15.62 -6.34 7.54
CA ALA A 28 16.25 -5.02 7.73
C ALA A 28 15.20 -3.89 7.73
N LEU A 29 14.23 -3.91 6.81
CA LEU A 29 13.14 -2.94 6.77
C LEU A 29 12.31 -2.98 8.05
N THR A 30 11.94 -4.18 8.51
CA THR A 30 11.12 -4.38 9.71
C THR A 30 11.85 -3.89 10.96
N GLN A 31 13.13 -4.21 11.12
CA GLN A 31 13.95 -3.74 12.25
C GLN A 31 14.05 -2.20 12.30
N ASN A 32 14.27 -1.55 11.16
CA ASN A 32 14.31 -0.09 11.09
C ASN A 32 12.95 0.54 11.44
N LEU A 33 11.85 -0.04 10.97
CA LEU A 33 10.49 0.42 11.32
C LEU A 33 10.20 0.22 12.81
N ASP A 34 10.60 -0.91 13.39
CA ASP A 34 10.37 -1.21 14.81
C ASP A 34 11.22 -0.36 15.75
N SER A 35 12.38 0.11 15.29
CA SER A 35 13.19 1.07 16.04
C SER A 35 12.67 2.51 15.95
N GLY A 36 11.75 2.79 15.03
CA GLY A 36 11.19 4.11 14.82
C GLY A 36 9.93 4.39 15.66
N ASN A 37 9.45 5.62 15.58
CA ASN A 37 8.26 6.04 16.32
C ASN A 37 6.99 5.84 15.49
N TRP A 38 6.12 4.93 15.93
CA TRP A 38 4.82 4.71 15.33
C TRP A 38 3.78 5.70 15.90
N SER A 39 3.11 6.45 15.02
CA SER A 39 1.92 7.22 15.38
C SER A 39 0.72 6.29 15.58
N SER A 40 -0.09 6.58 16.60
CA SER A 40 -1.34 5.89 16.93
C SER A 40 -2.58 6.77 16.66
N ASP A 41 -2.45 7.82 15.83
CA ASP A 41 -3.54 8.73 15.51
C ASP A 41 -4.69 8.06 14.74
N LEU A 42 -4.42 6.91 14.12
CA LEU A 42 -5.38 6.07 13.43
C LEU A 42 -5.58 4.74 14.19
N LYS A 43 -6.61 3.97 13.82
CA LYS A 43 -6.83 2.63 14.38
C LYS A 43 -5.65 1.68 14.15
N ARG A 44 -4.93 1.84 13.03
CA ARG A 44 -3.65 1.20 12.73
C ARG A 44 -2.51 2.16 13.01
N ARG A 45 -1.34 1.66 13.37
CA ARG A 45 -0.15 2.50 13.56
C ARG A 45 0.43 2.88 12.20
N VAL A 46 1.01 4.08 12.12
CA VAL A 46 1.62 4.59 10.88
C VAL A 46 2.96 5.28 11.15
N GLN A 47 3.82 5.26 10.13
CA GLN A 47 5.01 6.13 10.05
C GLN A 47 5.01 6.82 8.68
N HIS A 48 5.49 8.07 8.65
CA HIS A 48 5.61 8.86 7.44
C HIS A 48 7.07 9.18 7.15
N PHE A 49 7.47 9.08 5.89
CA PHE A 49 8.80 9.41 5.42
C PHE A 49 8.71 10.29 4.16
N GLY A 50 9.63 11.23 4.01
CA GLY A 50 9.63 12.22 2.95
C GLY A 50 8.62 13.33 3.20
N TYR A 51 7.34 13.03 3.13
CA TYR A 51 6.26 13.98 3.39
C TYR A 51 5.18 13.39 4.29
N ARG A 52 4.70 14.20 5.24
CA ARG A 52 3.56 13.83 6.07
C ARG A 52 2.25 14.06 5.30
N TYR A 53 1.39 13.06 5.28
CA TYR A 53 0.05 13.17 4.72
C TYR A 53 -0.93 13.61 5.81
N ASP A 54 -1.72 14.66 5.53
CA ASP A 54 -2.81 15.08 6.40
C ASP A 54 -4.09 14.32 6.04
N TYR A 55 -4.46 13.35 6.89
CA TYR A 55 -5.64 12.50 6.68
C TYR A 55 -6.96 13.28 6.81
N LYS A 56 -6.99 14.37 7.61
CA LYS A 56 -8.20 15.19 7.81
C LYS A 56 -8.42 16.11 6.61
N ALA A 57 -7.37 16.83 6.22
CA ALA A 57 -7.43 17.74 5.09
C ALA A 57 -7.31 17.02 3.73
N ARG A 58 -6.92 15.73 3.72
CA ARG A 58 -6.67 14.92 2.52
C ARG A 58 -5.71 15.62 1.55
N ARG A 59 -4.60 16.11 2.07
CA ARG A 59 -3.60 16.87 1.29
C ARG A 59 -2.18 16.64 1.79
N ILE A 60 -1.23 17.02 0.94
CA ILE A 60 0.17 17.25 1.27
C ILE A 60 0.47 18.71 0.97
N ALA A 61 1.18 19.36 1.88
CA ALA A 61 1.65 20.73 1.72
C ALA A 61 3.19 20.76 1.73
N PRO A 62 3.84 21.74 1.09
CA PRO A 62 5.31 21.84 1.08
C PRO A 62 5.93 21.81 2.48
N GLU A 63 5.28 22.46 3.44
CA GLU A 63 5.70 22.51 4.85
C GLU A 63 5.56 21.20 5.60
N SER A 64 4.89 20.17 5.02
CA SER A 64 4.81 18.83 5.56
C SER A 64 6.05 17.97 5.27
N TYR A 65 7.09 18.56 4.65
CA TYR A 65 8.35 17.88 4.36
C TYR A 65 9.09 17.48 5.62
N LEU A 66 9.44 16.20 5.73
CA LEU A 66 10.11 15.58 6.89
C LEU A 66 11.60 15.34 6.65
N GLY A 67 12.11 15.72 5.48
CA GLY A 67 13.46 15.38 5.04
C GLY A 67 13.48 14.27 3.97
N PRO A 68 14.66 13.92 3.45
CA PRO A 68 14.79 12.85 2.45
C PRO A 68 14.38 11.51 3.02
N LEU A 69 14.03 10.56 2.14
CA LEU A 69 13.79 9.19 2.57
C LEU A 69 15.03 8.63 3.29
N PRO A 70 14.85 7.91 4.41
CA PRO A 70 15.96 7.23 5.08
C PRO A 70 16.69 6.27 4.15
N VAL A 71 18.00 6.15 4.32
CA VAL A 71 18.87 5.32 3.46
C VAL A 71 18.40 3.87 3.36
N TRP A 72 17.83 3.33 4.43
CA TRP A 72 17.30 1.96 4.44
C TRP A 72 16.06 1.74 3.57
N LEU A 73 15.36 2.81 3.10
CA LEU A 73 14.28 2.73 2.11
C LEU A 73 14.80 2.82 0.66
N HIS A 74 16.03 3.30 0.46
CA HIS A 74 16.59 3.52 -0.89
C HIS A 74 16.62 2.24 -1.75
N PRO A 75 16.95 1.03 -1.24
CA PRO A 75 16.95 -0.16 -2.08
C PRO A 75 15.63 -0.38 -2.81
N VAL A 76 14.50 -0.22 -2.12
CA VAL A 76 13.17 -0.37 -2.72
C VAL A 76 12.82 0.81 -3.62
N ALA A 77 13.01 2.05 -3.13
CA ALA A 77 12.68 3.26 -3.89
C ALA A 77 13.45 3.33 -5.23
N HIS A 78 14.77 3.01 -5.22
CA HIS A 78 15.58 2.99 -6.42
C HIS A 78 15.23 1.82 -7.35
N ALA A 79 14.87 0.64 -6.80
CA ALA A 79 14.42 -0.48 -7.63
C ALA A 79 13.16 -0.12 -8.42
N LEU A 80 12.20 0.62 -7.84
CA LEU A 80 10.99 1.07 -8.51
C LEU A 80 11.29 1.96 -9.72
N SER A 81 12.16 2.97 -9.56
CA SER A 81 12.54 3.88 -10.66
C SER A 81 13.44 3.20 -11.69
N LYS A 82 14.43 2.40 -11.25
CA LYS A 82 15.36 1.70 -12.15
C LYS A 82 14.65 0.68 -13.03
N SER A 83 13.60 0.03 -12.53
CA SER A 83 12.79 -0.92 -13.30
C SER A 83 11.73 -0.24 -14.17
N GLY A 84 11.65 1.10 -14.17
CA GLY A 84 10.69 1.85 -14.97
C GLY A 84 9.25 1.81 -14.43
N TYR A 85 9.03 1.33 -13.20
CA TYR A 85 7.70 1.31 -12.60
C TYR A 85 7.24 2.71 -12.17
N THR A 86 8.16 3.56 -11.78
CA THR A 86 7.91 4.98 -11.49
C THR A 86 8.77 5.87 -12.38
N SER A 87 8.29 7.07 -12.70
CA SER A 87 8.98 8.02 -13.59
C SER A 87 10.24 8.62 -12.95
N LYS A 88 10.22 8.73 -11.63
CA LYS A 88 11.36 9.14 -10.78
C LYS A 88 11.38 8.29 -9.51
N THR A 89 12.42 8.40 -8.72
CA THR A 89 12.49 7.78 -7.41
C THR A 89 11.38 8.36 -6.52
N PRO A 90 10.52 7.50 -5.92
CA PRO A 90 9.51 7.97 -4.98
C PRO A 90 10.11 8.80 -3.85
N ASP A 91 9.42 9.86 -3.47
CA ASP A 91 9.84 10.82 -2.46
C ASP A 91 8.96 10.83 -1.20
N GLN A 92 7.92 9.98 -1.19
CA GLN A 92 7.05 9.79 -0.04
C GLN A 92 6.80 8.30 0.22
N VAL A 93 6.91 7.90 1.49
CA VAL A 93 6.55 6.55 1.94
C VAL A 93 5.68 6.64 3.18
N ILE A 94 4.59 5.85 3.20
CA ILE A 94 3.81 5.61 4.41
C ILE A 94 3.94 4.13 4.77
N ALA A 95 4.45 3.87 5.97
CA ALA A 95 4.35 2.55 6.60
C ALA A 95 3.03 2.45 7.36
N ASN A 96 2.24 1.42 7.06
CA ASN A 96 1.02 1.08 7.80
C ASN A 96 1.20 -0.28 8.45
N GLU A 97 0.98 -0.37 9.75
CA GLU A 97 0.95 -1.64 10.48
C GLU A 97 -0.48 -2.08 10.71
N TYR A 98 -0.75 -3.34 10.42
CA TYR A 98 -2.06 -3.98 10.64
C TYR A 98 -1.88 -5.18 11.57
N LEU A 99 -2.58 -5.16 12.71
CA LEU A 99 -2.77 -6.33 13.56
C LEU A 99 -4.02 -7.11 13.13
N PRO A 100 -4.17 -8.39 13.51
CA PRO A 100 -5.37 -9.16 13.20
C PRO A 100 -6.66 -8.41 13.59
N GLY A 101 -7.59 -8.28 12.64
CA GLY A 101 -8.82 -7.52 12.81
C GLY A 101 -8.74 -6.06 12.40
N GLN A 102 -7.55 -5.52 12.11
CA GLN A 102 -7.38 -4.19 11.56
C GLN A 102 -7.42 -4.19 10.02
N GLY A 103 -7.72 -3.05 9.45
CA GLY A 103 -7.78 -2.84 7.99
C GLY A 103 -7.74 -1.36 7.62
N ILE A 104 -8.00 -1.10 6.35
CA ILE A 104 -8.19 0.24 5.80
C ILE A 104 -9.42 0.21 4.91
N SER A 105 -10.32 1.18 5.09
CA SER A 105 -11.55 1.30 4.31
C SER A 105 -11.25 1.55 2.82
N ALA A 106 -12.21 1.19 1.98
CA ALA A 106 -12.13 1.42 0.54
C ALA A 106 -11.87 2.91 0.22
N HIS A 107 -10.83 3.17 -0.56
CA HIS A 107 -10.42 4.51 -0.96
C HIS A 107 -9.62 4.47 -2.25
N ILE A 108 -9.55 5.63 -2.89
CA ILE A 108 -8.55 5.97 -3.91
C ILE A 108 -7.52 6.87 -3.23
N ASP A 109 -6.23 6.65 -3.49
CA ASP A 109 -5.19 7.56 -3.01
C ASP A 109 -5.42 8.97 -3.55
N CYS A 110 -5.05 9.98 -2.74
CA CYS A 110 -5.27 11.38 -3.08
C CYS A 110 -4.70 11.72 -4.47
N GLU A 111 -5.56 11.95 -5.45
CA GLU A 111 -5.15 12.23 -6.84
C GLU A 111 -4.33 13.51 -6.97
N PRO A 112 -4.77 14.66 -6.37
CA PRO A 112 -3.98 15.89 -6.48
C PRO A 112 -2.66 15.85 -5.69
N CYS A 113 -2.50 14.87 -4.78
CA CYS A 113 -1.31 14.77 -3.93
C CYS A 113 -0.21 13.92 -4.55
N PHE A 114 -0.58 12.91 -5.34
CA PHE A 114 0.34 11.85 -5.74
C PHE A 114 0.32 11.59 -7.24
N GLY A 115 1.46 11.17 -7.74
CA GLY A 115 1.69 10.79 -9.12
C GLY A 115 0.83 9.62 -9.61
N PRO A 116 1.01 9.25 -10.90
CA PRO A 116 0.15 8.29 -11.57
C PRO A 116 0.38 6.84 -11.12
N VAL A 117 1.39 6.60 -10.29
CA VAL A 117 1.75 5.27 -9.81
C VAL A 117 1.80 5.24 -8.30
N VAL A 118 1.17 4.23 -7.72
CA VAL A 118 1.25 3.90 -6.29
C VAL A 118 1.79 2.48 -6.18
N ALA A 119 2.89 2.30 -5.46
CA ALA A 119 3.50 0.99 -5.25
C ALA A 119 3.45 0.61 -3.77
N SER A 120 2.90 -0.55 -3.43
CA SER A 120 2.76 -1.03 -2.06
C SER A 120 3.48 -2.35 -1.86
N LEU A 121 4.54 -2.33 -1.04
CA LEU A 121 5.30 -3.50 -0.62
C LEU A 121 4.67 -4.08 0.65
N SER A 122 4.39 -5.39 0.65
CA SER A 122 3.84 -6.12 1.79
C SER A 122 4.93 -6.85 2.55
N LEU A 123 4.91 -6.78 3.88
CA LEU A 123 5.86 -7.44 4.78
C LEU A 123 5.12 -8.29 5.82
N LEU A 124 5.75 -9.38 6.25
CA LEU A 124 5.45 -10.27 7.37
C LEU A 124 4.26 -11.23 7.13
N SER A 125 3.04 -10.75 6.96
CA SER A 125 1.86 -11.61 6.87
C SER A 125 1.05 -11.34 5.60
N ASN A 126 0.38 -12.39 5.13
CA ASN A 126 -0.56 -12.30 4.02
C ASN A 126 -1.79 -11.45 4.40
N CYS A 127 -2.40 -10.81 3.41
CA CYS A 127 -3.78 -10.32 3.51
C CYS A 127 -4.41 -10.24 2.13
N GLU A 128 -5.74 -10.30 2.08
CA GLU A 128 -6.46 -9.94 0.85
C GLU A 128 -6.59 -8.42 0.73
N MET A 129 -6.26 -7.90 -0.45
CA MET A 129 -6.65 -6.56 -0.90
C MET A 129 -7.84 -6.72 -1.85
N VAL A 130 -8.90 -5.96 -1.59
CA VAL A 130 -10.12 -5.96 -2.39
C VAL A 130 -10.21 -4.67 -3.18
N PHE A 131 -10.54 -4.79 -4.45
CA PHE A 131 -10.78 -3.67 -5.37
C PHE A 131 -12.26 -3.58 -5.69
N ARG A 132 -12.80 -2.34 -5.80
CA ARG A 132 -14.18 -2.09 -6.24
C ARG A 132 -14.19 -0.94 -7.23
N ASN A 133 -14.77 -1.19 -8.40
CA ASN A 133 -14.94 -0.14 -9.40
C ASN A 133 -15.94 0.91 -8.88
N VAL A 134 -15.63 2.20 -9.09
CA VAL A 134 -16.45 3.31 -8.58
C VAL A 134 -17.76 3.49 -9.34
N ASP A 135 -17.83 3.08 -10.61
CA ASP A 135 -18.98 3.28 -11.49
C ASP A 135 -19.82 2.03 -11.68
N SER A 136 -19.24 0.86 -11.48
CA SER A 136 -19.90 -0.44 -11.63
C SER A 136 -19.93 -1.19 -10.29
N ARG A 137 -20.52 -2.36 -10.25
CA ARG A 137 -20.51 -3.26 -9.09
C ARG A 137 -19.38 -4.29 -9.16
N ALA A 138 -18.46 -4.13 -10.12
CA ALA A 138 -17.34 -5.05 -10.29
C ALA A 138 -16.43 -5.01 -9.06
N ALA A 139 -16.03 -6.19 -8.62
CA ALA A 139 -15.10 -6.35 -7.51
C ALA A 139 -14.07 -7.43 -7.86
N ALA A 140 -12.85 -7.22 -7.43
CA ALA A 140 -11.74 -8.17 -7.57
C ALA A 140 -10.93 -8.23 -6.28
N GLY A 141 -10.20 -9.30 -6.07
CA GLY A 141 -9.34 -9.44 -4.91
C GLY A 141 -8.02 -10.10 -5.26
N ILE A 142 -6.98 -9.72 -4.55
CA ILE A 142 -5.66 -10.35 -4.65
C ILE A 142 -5.10 -10.61 -3.26
N ILE A 143 -4.43 -11.74 -3.09
CA ILE A 143 -3.67 -12.01 -1.88
C ILE A 143 -2.30 -11.36 -2.00
N LEU A 144 -2.02 -10.46 -1.08
CA LEU A 144 -0.71 -9.82 -0.93
C LEU A 144 0.13 -10.69 0.00
N GLU A 145 1.10 -11.39 -0.57
CA GLU A 145 2.04 -12.24 0.18
C GLU A 145 3.16 -11.38 0.80
N PRO A 146 3.84 -11.87 1.85
CA PRO A 146 5.06 -11.25 2.33
C PRO A 146 6.07 -11.05 1.20
N ARG A 147 6.78 -9.92 1.22
CA ARG A 147 7.79 -9.53 0.21
C ARG A 147 7.24 -9.29 -1.19
N SER A 148 5.91 -9.30 -1.36
CA SER A 148 5.28 -8.95 -2.63
C SER A 148 5.11 -7.45 -2.80
N LEU A 149 5.16 -7.01 -4.05
CA LEU A 149 4.85 -5.64 -4.46
C LEU A 149 3.60 -5.64 -5.32
N VAL A 150 2.65 -4.77 -5.01
CA VAL A 150 1.53 -4.42 -5.89
C VAL A 150 1.70 -2.99 -6.36
N ILE A 151 1.56 -2.77 -7.67
CA ILE A 151 1.63 -1.47 -8.31
C ILE A 151 0.25 -1.16 -8.89
N LEU A 152 -0.24 0.03 -8.62
CA LEU A 152 -1.50 0.56 -9.13
C LEU A 152 -1.21 1.71 -10.08
N SER A 153 -1.71 1.62 -11.31
CA SER A 153 -1.59 2.63 -12.36
C SER A 153 -2.85 2.65 -13.23
N GLY A 154 -3.00 3.67 -14.07
CA GLY A 154 -4.16 3.76 -14.99
C GLY A 154 -5.49 3.56 -14.28
N GLU A 155 -6.36 2.66 -14.76
CA GLU A 155 -7.69 2.42 -14.19
C GLU A 155 -7.64 2.01 -12.73
N SER A 156 -6.75 1.10 -12.35
CA SER A 156 -6.64 0.62 -10.98
C SER A 156 -6.27 1.74 -9.99
N ARG A 157 -5.60 2.80 -10.47
CA ARG A 157 -5.20 3.97 -9.69
C ARG A 157 -6.33 4.98 -9.51
N TYR A 158 -7.22 5.14 -10.51
CA TYR A 158 -8.16 6.25 -10.55
C TYR A 158 -9.64 5.85 -10.56
N GLN A 159 -9.96 4.64 -11.02
CA GLN A 159 -11.35 4.19 -11.18
C GLN A 159 -11.74 3.05 -10.23
N TRP A 160 -10.79 2.59 -9.42
CA TRP A 160 -11.01 1.53 -8.46
C TRP A 160 -10.56 1.94 -7.07
N THR A 161 -11.47 1.80 -6.11
CA THR A 161 -11.07 1.85 -4.72
C THR A 161 -10.34 0.57 -4.35
N HIS A 162 -9.43 0.66 -3.37
CA HIS A 162 -8.80 -0.50 -2.77
C HIS A 162 -8.96 -0.45 -1.25
N GLU A 163 -9.10 -1.63 -0.65
CA GLU A 163 -9.27 -1.80 0.80
C GLU A 163 -8.54 -3.04 1.32
N ILE A 164 -8.19 -3.02 2.59
CA ILE A 164 -7.86 -4.22 3.36
C ILE A 164 -9.03 -4.43 4.33
N PRO A 165 -9.89 -5.44 4.11
CA PRO A 165 -11.02 -5.69 5.00
C PRO A 165 -10.57 -5.94 6.44
N ALA A 166 -11.26 -5.34 7.41
CA ALA A 166 -10.96 -5.50 8.84
C ALA A 166 -11.45 -6.86 9.34
N ARG A 167 -10.62 -7.89 9.22
CA ARG A 167 -10.93 -9.27 9.63
C ARG A 167 -9.69 -10.00 10.15
N LYS A 168 -9.88 -11.09 10.87
CA LYS A 168 -8.81 -11.86 11.51
C LYS A 168 -8.25 -12.99 10.64
N SER A 169 -8.88 -13.27 9.51
CA SER A 169 -8.45 -14.36 8.60
C SER A 169 -8.89 -14.06 7.17
N ASP A 170 -8.18 -14.64 6.22
CA ASP A 170 -8.51 -14.67 4.79
C ASP A 170 -8.75 -16.11 4.35
N VAL A 171 -9.44 -16.28 3.20
CA VAL A 171 -9.60 -17.56 2.55
C VAL A 171 -8.66 -17.58 1.34
N ILE A 172 -7.71 -18.50 1.34
CA ILE A 172 -6.73 -18.70 0.28
C ILE A 172 -6.83 -20.17 -0.15
N ASN A 173 -7.11 -20.43 -1.43
CA ASN A 173 -7.30 -21.79 -1.95
C ASN A 173 -8.30 -22.60 -1.11
N GLU A 174 -9.45 -22.00 -0.81
CA GLU A 174 -10.55 -22.59 -0.01
C GLU A 174 -10.19 -22.90 1.46
N GLN A 175 -8.98 -22.57 1.91
CA GLN A 175 -8.52 -22.76 3.27
C GLN A 175 -8.51 -21.44 4.03
N ARG A 176 -8.89 -21.51 5.30
CA ARG A 176 -8.84 -20.36 6.20
C ARG A 176 -7.43 -20.16 6.74
N HIS A 177 -6.84 -19.01 6.45
CA HIS A 177 -5.54 -18.57 6.96
C HIS A 177 -5.74 -17.45 7.97
N LEU A 178 -5.21 -17.61 9.17
CA LEU A 178 -5.21 -16.55 10.17
C LEU A 178 -4.23 -15.46 9.73
N ARG A 179 -4.63 -14.20 9.90
CA ARG A 179 -3.73 -13.06 9.75
C ARG A 179 -2.84 -12.94 10.98
N ASP A 180 -1.64 -12.49 10.76
CA ASP A 180 -0.71 -12.04 11.77
C ASP A 180 -0.37 -10.56 11.55
N ARG A 181 0.59 -10.02 12.26
CA ARG A 181 1.12 -8.69 12.05
C ARG A 181 1.56 -8.52 10.60
N ARG A 182 1.06 -7.50 9.95
CA ARG A 182 1.42 -7.12 8.58
C ARG A 182 1.86 -5.66 8.55
N ILE A 183 2.89 -5.37 7.77
CA ILE A 183 3.27 -4.00 7.43
C ILE A 183 3.13 -3.80 5.94
N SER A 184 2.62 -2.64 5.49
CA SER A 184 2.75 -2.19 4.12
C SER A 184 3.59 -0.94 4.05
N LEU A 185 4.52 -0.89 3.10
CA LEU A 185 5.25 0.32 2.71
C LEU A 185 4.68 0.80 1.38
N THR A 186 4.00 1.94 1.40
CA THR A 186 3.40 2.52 0.19
C THR A 186 4.24 3.67 -0.30
N PHE A 187 4.85 3.49 -1.48
CA PHE A 187 5.75 4.43 -2.16
C PHE A 187 4.98 5.26 -3.17
N ARG A 188 5.19 6.58 -3.17
CA ARG A 188 4.51 7.54 -4.04
C ARG A 188 5.45 8.66 -4.45
N GLU A 189 5.12 9.31 -5.56
CA GLU A 189 5.68 10.59 -5.97
C GLU A 189 4.74 11.70 -5.52
N VAL A 190 5.23 12.69 -4.76
CA VAL A 190 4.43 13.84 -4.35
C VAL A 190 4.32 14.82 -5.51
N LEU A 191 3.11 15.33 -5.71
CA LEU A 191 2.81 16.40 -6.67
C LEU A 191 2.39 17.64 -5.89
N PHE A 192 2.99 18.77 -6.24
CA PHE A 192 2.47 20.10 -5.89
C PHE A 192 1.88 20.68 -7.16
N ARG A 193 0.56 20.79 -7.21
CA ARG A 193 -0.10 21.53 -8.28
C ARG A 193 -0.12 23.01 -7.88
N GLU A 194 0.40 23.86 -8.74
CA GLU A 194 0.28 25.30 -8.68
C GLU A 194 -1.19 25.73 -8.78
#